data_6407071940f798265b676c405303a451
#
_entry.id   6407071940f798265b676c405303a451
#
_cell.length_a   1.000
_cell.length_b   1.000
_cell.length_c   1.000
_cell.angle_alpha   90.00
_cell.angle_beta   90.00
_cell.angle_gamma   90.00
#
_symmetry.space_group_name_H-M   'P 1'
#
loop_
_entity.id
_entity.type
_entity.pdbx_description
1 polymer ?
#
loop_
_entity_poly.entity_id
_entity_poly.type
_entity_poly.pdbx_seq_one_letter_code
_entity_poly.pdbx_strand_id
1 'polypeptide(L)'
;MFNNFAKFCLTHGSFVRPLNINFDDPEYVGICNPSIFFDGDRLRMILREVNYALWNCDDEYKFTTPYGPLWYITPDDDRRLKTINYLCEISDNNLTSKRINTEKFDKEPLWTFVGLEDARLVRWNGKLYGTGVRRDTTTNGQGRMELSELDEEGNEISRVRIKAPGKNDSYCEKNWMPILDMPYHYVKWCNPVEIVKVNPETGDSETVILKEQPQDLKYYNTNNMGIRGSSQVIPWGEYRIALTHMCELWINEKNQKCGTGYFEQFIVWDKDWNIVKLSEPFKFANMGIEFTNGMAYKDGNFYIPFALQDNFSFMITLNEDLMYDFIFNNYKNDGEYILSGNVYLDFFNDSCDSYSCMKLAHEYYIRGYYAPAMVLYERASEYNTFKNSDELYSCIYMCGKSVANMGRRDDAEIMLWNKLIDLNPNKSEGYVMASMYYLWRNRFSEAYTLAKLGYQINNFGIELPESLYNLVLTNFDGDMQYIKATYQTENYLDCVKMLNNLKYKYELKPSQIDEVNGFIDFIKNNEKNRCRIL
;
A
#
# COMPACT_ATOMS: atom_id res chain seq x y z
N MET A 1 5.68 16.49 -18.50
CA MET A 1 5.45 15.41 -17.53
C MET A 1 3.96 15.31 -17.25
N PHE A 2 3.40 14.14 -17.42
CA PHE A 2 2.01 13.87 -17.07
C PHE A 2 1.91 13.44 -15.60
N ASN A 3 1.09 14.11 -14.82
CA ASN A 3 0.96 13.82 -13.39
C ASN A 3 -0.27 12.99 -13.03
N ASN A 4 -1.12 12.66 -13.99
CA ASN A 4 -2.31 11.81 -13.77
C ASN A 4 -2.71 11.07 -15.04
N PHE A 5 -1.98 9.98 -15.33
CA PHE A 5 -2.24 9.14 -16.49
C PHE A 5 -3.59 8.43 -16.42
N ALA A 6 -4.04 8.06 -15.21
CA ALA A 6 -5.36 7.44 -15.03
C ALA A 6 -6.49 8.41 -15.41
N LYS A 7 -6.39 9.69 -15.02
CA LYS A 7 -7.34 10.74 -15.44
C LYS A 7 -7.33 10.89 -16.97
N PHE A 8 -6.12 11.00 -17.55
CA PHE A 8 -5.98 11.07 -19.01
C PHE A 8 -6.71 9.91 -19.71
N CYS A 9 -6.50 8.67 -19.27
CA CYS A 9 -7.19 7.51 -19.81
C CYS A 9 -8.72 7.61 -19.67
N LEU A 10 -9.22 7.99 -18.49
CA LEU A 10 -10.64 8.13 -18.23
C LEU A 10 -11.30 9.21 -19.10
N THR A 11 -10.65 10.35 -19.32
CA THR A 11 -11.16 11.44 -20.16
C THR A 11 -11.21 11.07 -21.65
N HIS A 12 -10.51 10.02 -22.05
CA HIS A 12 -10.49 9.50 -23.43
C HIS A 12 -11.24 8.16 -23.57
N GLY A 13 -12.19 7.89 -22.66
CA GLY A 13 -13.08 6.75 -22.77
C GLY A 13 -12.49 5.40 -22.36
N SER A 14 -11.32 5.41 -21.74
CA SER A 14 -10.71 4.22 -21.15
C SER A 14 -11.39 3.83 -19.85
N PHE A 15 -11.10 2.63 -19.37
CA PHE A 15 -11.68 2.09 -18.15
C PHE A 15 -10.62 1.91 -17.06
N VAL A 16 -10.97 2.26 -15.81
CA VAL A 16 -10.14 2.01 -14.64
C VAL A 16 -10.96 1.23 -13.62
N ARG A 17 -10.39 0.17 -13.06
CA ARG A 17 -11.05 -0.62 -12.01
C ARG A 17 -10.12 -0.85 -10.83
N PRO A 18 -10.64 -0.87 -9.57
CA PRO A 18 -9.86 -1.30 -8.42
C PRO A 18 -9.60 -2.82 -8.49
N LEU A 19 -8.43 -3.23 -7.98
CA LEU A 19 -8.05 -4.62 -7.81
C LEU A 19 -8.04 -4.91 -6.31
N ASN A 20 -9.12 -5.48 -5.80
CA ASN A 20 -9.28 -5.79 -4.38
C ASN A 20 -9.46 -7.29 -4.20
N ILE A 21 -8.77 -7.86 -3.21
CA ILE A 21 -8.95 -9.24 -2.74
C ILE A 21 -9.24 -9.21 -1.24
N ASN A 22 -9.88 -10.24 -0.73
CA ASN A 22 -10.03 -10.41 0.71
C ASN A 22 -8.69 -10.83 1.32
N PHE A 23 -8.35 -10.25 2.48
CA PHE A 23 -7.21 -10.68 3.27
C PHE A 23 -7.60 -11.91 4.10
N ASP A 24 -6.87 -13.00 3.92
CA ASP A 24 -7.09 -14.23 4.70
C ASP A 24 -6.32 -14.21 6.03
N ASP A 25 -5.23 -13.45 6.07
CA ASP A 25 -4.34 -13.33 7.22
C ASP A 25 -4.37 -11.89 7.76
N PRO A 26 -4.77 -11.66 9.02
CA PRO A 26 -4.89 -10.32 9.59
C PRO A 26 -3.54 -9.59 9.75
N GLU A 27 -2.41 -10.27 9.60
CA GLU A 27 -1.09 -9.64 9.57
C GLU A 27 -0.89 -8.83 8.29
N TYR A 28 -1.48 -9.27 7.16
CA TYR A 28 -1.35 -8.61 5.87
C TYR A 28 -2.46 -7.57 5.67
N VAL A 29 -2.09 -6.41 5.12
CA VAL A 29 -2.96 -5.23 5.16
C VAL A 29 -3.01 -4.44 3.86
N GLY A 30 -2.07 -4.65 2.94
CA GLY A 30 -1.99 -3.93 1.68
C GLY A 30 -1.77 -4.85 0.49
N ILE A 31 -2.31 -4.47 -0.67
CA ILE A 31 -2.12 -5.18 -1.95
C ILE A 31 -1.46 -4.27 -2.96
N CYS A 32 -0.40 -4.76 -3.60
CA CYS A 32 0.41 -3.93 -4.49
C CYS A 32 1.04 -4.73 -5.65
N ASN A 33 1.60 -3.97 -6.56
CA ASN A 33 2.50 -4.41 -7.62
C ASN A 33 1.98 -5.61 -8.42
N PRO A 34 0.74 -5.53 -8.95
CA PRO A 34 0.16 -6.60 -9.75
C PRO A 34 0.90 -6.75 -11.07
N SER A 35 1.11 -8.00 -11.50
CA SER A 35 1.64 -8.35 -12.80
C SER A 35 0.66 -9.23 -13.55
N ILE A 36 0.37 -8.91 -14.80
CA ILE A 36 -0.65 -9.59 -15.62
C ILE A 36 -0.10 -10.07 -16.96
N PHE A 37 -0.68 -11.15 -17.48
CA PHE A 37 -0.49 -11.55 -18.87
C PHE A 37 -1.71 -12.36 -19.35
N PHE A 38 -1.88 -12.46 -20.67
CA PHE A 38 -2.87 -13.35 -21.27
C PHE A 38 -2.30 -14.77 -21.42
N ASP A 39 -2.98 -15.73 -20.81
CA ASP A 39 -2.73 -17.15 -20.93
C ASP A 39 -3.84 -17.76 -21.83
N GLY A 40 -3.64 -17.71 -23.13
CA GLY A 40 -4.71 -17.90 -24.11
C GLY A 40 -5.74 -16.78 -24.02
N ASP A 41 -6.98 -17.12 -23.65
CA ASP A 41 -8.05 -16.13 -23.47
C ASP A 41 -8.21 -15.66 -22.02
N ARG A 42 -7.51 -16.29 -21.09
CA ARG A 42 -7.59 -15.94 -19.67
C ARG A 42 -6.62 -14.84 -19.31
N LEU A 43 -7.11 -13.79 -18.66
CA LEU A 43 -6.24 -12.76 -18.07
C LEU A 43 -5.83 -13.22 -16.67
N ARG A 44 -4.57 -13.63 -16.53
CA ARG A 44 -4.00 -14.09 -15.27
C ARG A 44 -3.15 -13.01 -14.63
N MET A 45 -3.09 -13.02 -13.31
CA MET A 45 -2.36 -12.04 -12.53
C MET A 45 -1.64 -12.71 -11.36
N ILE A 46 -0.46 -12.21 -11.03
CA ILE A 46 0.13 -12.36 -9.70
C ILE A 46 -0.03 -11.04 -8.96
N LEU A 47 -0.56 -11.12 -7.74
CA LEU A 47 -0.83 -9.96 -6.90
C LEU A 47 -0.08 -10.11 -5.58
N ARG A 48 0.66 -9.09 -5.21
CA ARG A 48 1.47 -9.05 -3.99
C ARG A 48 0.65 -8.51 -2.83
N GLU A 49 0.70 -9.20 -1.69
CA GLU A 49 0.14 -8.76 -0.42
C GLU A 49 1.27 -8.51 0.59
N VAL A 50 1.17 -7.45 1.38
CA VAL A 50 2.20 -6.99 2.31
C VAL A 50 1.64 -6.77 3.70
N ASN A 51 2.48 -7.00 4.73
CA ASN A 51 2.13 -6.81 6.14
C ASN A 51 2.38 -5.38 6.65
N TYR A 52 2.69 -4.44 5.78
CA TYR A 52 3.03 -3.08 6.14
C TYR A 52 2.20 -2.04 5.40
N ALA A 53 2.13 -0.86 5.96
CA ALA A 53 1.67 0.34 5.27
C ALA A 53 2.81 1.36 5.19
N LEU A 54 2.84 2.16 4.12
CA LEU A 54 3.82 3.20 3.95
C LEU A 54 3.30 4.52 4.52
N TRP A 55 4.18 5.20 5.23
CA TRP A 55 3.96 6.56 5.71
C TRP A 55 5.11 7.46 5.26
N ASN A 56 4.78 8.62 4.75
CA ASN A 56 5.78 9.61 4.37
C ASN A 56 6.34 10.32 5.61
N CYS A 57 7.67 10.38 5.76
CA CYS A 57 8.33 10.82 6.99
C CYS A 57 8.75 12.30 7.01
N ASP A 58 8.10 13.18 6.26
CA ASP A 58 8.37 14.61 6.29
C ASP A 58 7.77 15.33 7.52
N ASP A 59 6.89 14.65 8.25
CA ASP A 59 6.25 15.12 9.46
C ASP A 59 7.15 14.87 10.68
N GLU A 60 7.20 15.79 11.63
CA GLU A 60 7.98 15.67 12.88
C GLU A 60 7.55 14.50 13.77
N TYR A 61 6.31 14.02 13.61
CA TYR A 61 5.78 12.86 14.33
C TYR A 61 6.19 11.51 13.72
N LYS A 62 6.90 11.51 12.61
CA LYS A 62 7.29 10.29 11.91
C LYS A 62 8.70 9.87 12.29
N PHE A 63 8.92 8.56 12.44
CA PHE A 63 10.24 8.02 12.74
C PHE A 63 11.16 8.09 11.52
N THR A 64 12.40 8.49 11.75
CA THR A 64 13.45 8.29 10.76
C THR A 64 13.80 6.82 10.68
N THR A 65 13.67 6.23 9.51
CA THR A 65 14.14 4.88 9.24
C THR A 65 15.54 4.92 8.61
N PRO A 66 16.32 3.83 8.66
CA PRO A 66 17.59 3.75 7.95
C PRO A 66 17.43 3.87 6.42
N TYR A 67 16.19 3.84 5.92
CA TYR A 67 15.85 3.93 4.50
C TYR A 67 15.44 5.33 4.05
N GLY A 68 15.54 6.33 4.93
CA GLY A 68 15.18 7.72 4.64
C GLY A 68 13.84 8.13 5.27
N PRO A 69 13.13 9.11 4.71
CA PRO A 69 11.91 9.66 5.29
C PRO A 69 10.68 8.76 5.14
N LEU A 70 10.83 7.56 4.59
CA LEU A 70 9.76 6.61 4.44
C LEU A 70 9.73 5.65 5.61
N TRP A 71 8.59 5.56 6.27
CA TRP A 71 8.36 4.64 7.36
C TRP A 71 7.47 3.46 6.95
N TYR A 72 7.93 2.26 7.24
CA TYR A 72 7.16 1.03 7.08
C TYR A 72 6.45 0.70 8.40
N ILE A 73 5.14 0.94 8.45
CA ILE A 73 4.32 0.58 9.61
C ILE A 73 4.05 -0.92 9.57
N THR A 74 4.79 -1.67 10.38
CA THR A 74 4.72 -3.13 10.51
C THR A 74 4.02 -3.54 11.81
N PRO A 75 3.62 -4.82 11.98
CA PRO A 75 3.23 -5.34 13.29
C PRO A 75 4.33 -5.17 14.35
N ASP A 76 3.93 -4.94 15.61
CA ASP A 76 4.88 -4.66 16.70
C ASP A 76 5.76 -5.84 17.11
N ASP A 77 5.23 -7.03 17.00
CA ASP A 77 5.87 -8.29 17.37
C ASP A 77 6.77 -8.85 16.26
N ASP A 78 6.60 -8.38 15.02
CA ASP A 78 7.46 -8.76 13.91
C ASP A 78 7.69 -7.58 12.93
N ARG A 79 8.84 -6.94 13.03
CA ARG A 79 9.25 -5.80 12.20
C ARG A 79 9.74 -6.17 10.81
N ARG A 80 9.68 -7.45 10.43
CA ARG A 80 10.03 -7.88 9.09
C ARG A 80 8.98 -7.41 8.07
N LEU A 81 9.46 -7.02 6.90
CA LEU A 81 8.62 -6.63 5.77
C LEU A 81 8.29 -7.89 4.97
N LYS A 82 7.13 -8.45 5.22
CA LYS A 82 6.70 -9.73 4.65
C LYS A 82 5.88 -9.51 3.39
N THR A 83 6.13 -10.39 2.44
CA THR A 83 5.41 -10.46 1.17
C THR A 83 4.87 -11.87 0.97
N ILE A 84 3.61 -11.98 0.60
CA ILE A 84 3.03 -13.17 -0.01
C ILE A 84 2.44 -12.81 -1.38
N ASN A 85 2.25 -13.81 -2.23
CA ASN A 85 1.73 -13.61 -3.56
C ASN A 85 0.48 -14.45 -3.77
N TYR A 86 -0.46 -13.92 -4.55
CA TYR A 86 -1.67 -14.59 -4.98
C TYR A 86 -1.63 -14.81 -6.48
N LEU A 87 -2.00 -16.00 -6.91
CA LEU A 87 -2.31 -16.29 -8.29
C LEU A 87 -3.80 -15.98 -8.50
N CYS A 88 -4.06 -15.06 -9.42
CA CYS A 88 -5.41 -14.55 -9.67
C CYS A 88 -5.80 -14.76 -11.12
N GLU A 89 -7.12 -14.84 -11.34
CA GLU A 89 -7.72 -14.81 -12.68
C GLU A 89 -8.76 -13.69 -12.73
N ILE A 90 -8.69 -12.88 -13.78
CA ILE A 90 -9.56 -11.73 -13.99
C ILE A 90 -10.54 -12.07 -15.12
N SER A 91 -11.82 -12.01 -14.82
CA SER A 91 -12.92 -12.00 -15.79
C SER A 91 -13.66 -10.66 -15.72
N ASP A 92 -14.62 -10.40 -16.63
CA ASP A 92 -15.26 -9.09 -16.80
C ASP A 92 -15.70 -8.42 -15.48
N ASN A 93 -16.30 -9.18 -14.56
CA ASN A 93 -16.84 -8.65 -13.30
C ASN A 93 -16.28 -9.35 -12.05
N ASN A 94 -15.33 -10.26 -12.20
CA ASN A 94 -14.85 -11.08 -11.09
C ASN A 94 -13.32 -11.13 -11.05
N LEU A 95 -12.78 -11.11 -9.86
CA LEU A 95 -11.38 -11.36 -9.55
C LEU A 95 -11.33 -12.53 -8.58
N THR A 96 -10.89 -13.69 -9.08
CA THR A 96 -10.62 -14.84 -8.22
C THR A 96 -9.16 -14.83 -7.80
N SER A 97 -8.88 -15.20 -6.57
CA SER A 97 -7.51 -15.21 -6.03
C SER A 97 -7.27 -16.48 -5.23
N LYS A 98 -6.05 -16.99 -5.31
CA LYS A 98 -5.56 -18.09 -4.50
C LYS A 98 -4.15 -17.79 -4.04
N ARG A 99 -3.89 -17.89 -2.75
CA ARG A 99 -2.55 -17.72 -2.18
C ARG A 99 -1.59 -18.74 -2.80
N ILE A 100 -0.43 -18.28 -3.26
CA ILE A 100 0.62 -19.15 -3.77
C ILE A 100 1.22 -19.90 -2.58
N ASN A 101 1.23 -21.24 -2.68
CA ASN A 101 1.82 -22.10 -1.65
C ASN A 101 3.32 -22.24 -1.91
N THR A 102 4.13 -21.68 -1.03
CA THR A 102 5.59 -21.67 -1.09
C THR A 102 6.25 -22.55 -0.02
N GLU A 103 5.46 -23.19 0.86
CA GLU A 103 5.92 -23.91 2.07
C GLU A 103 7.03 -24.94 1.80
N LYS A 104 6.98 -25.61 0.65
CA LYS A 104 7.99 -26.61 0.27
C LYS A 104 9.41 -26.06 0.20
N PHE A 105 9.57 -24.78 -0.12
CA PHE A 105 10.85 -24.12 -0.34
C PHE A 105 11.16 -23.05 0.69
N ASP A 106 10.23 -22.71 1.57
CA ASP A 106 10.44 -21.70 2.58
C ASP A 106 11.41 -22.16 3.64
N LYS A 107 12.26 -21.23 4.07
CA LYS A 107 13.26 -21.39 5.12
C LYS A 107 13.13 -20.23 6.08
N GLU A 108 13.67 -20.37 7.30
CA GLU A 108 13.76 -19.25 8.23
C GLU A 108 14.46 -18.06 7.56
N PRO A 109 13.80 -16.89 7.49
CA PRO A 109 14.37 -15.72 6.84
C PRO A 109 15.63 -15.22 7.54
N LEU A 110 16.67 -14.94 6.76
CA LEU A 110 17.94 -14.40 7.26
C LEU A 110 18.00 -12.86 7.20
N TRP A 111 16.96 -12.22 6.67
CA TRP A 111 16.89 -10.77 6.50
C TRP A 111 15.47 -10.24 6.73
N THR A 112 15.35 -8.92 6.86
CA THR A 112 14.09 -8.24 7.19
C THR A 112 13.08 -8.16 6.05
N PHE A 113 13.52 -8.26 4.79
CA PHE A 113 12.62 -8.31 3.62
C PHE A 113 12.36 -9.77 3.27
N VAL A 114 11.13 -10.24 3.47
CA VAL A 114 10.77 -11.65 3.39
C VAL A 114 9.82 -11.91 2.23
N GLY A 115 10.11 -12.96 1.47
CA GLY A 115 9.28 -13.40 0.35
C GLY A 115 9.78 -12.92 -1.01
N LEU A 116 9.03 -13.26 -2.06
CA LEU A 116 9.32 -12.87 -3.45
C LEU A 116 8.66 -11.54 -3.75
N GLU A 117 9.46 -10.46 -3.76
CA GLU A 117 8.99 -9.10 -4.03
C GLU A 117 8.84 -8.88 -5.54
N ASP A 118 7.83 -8.11 -5.92
CA ASP A 118 7.62 -7.58 -7.26
C ASP A 118 7.66 -8.66 -8.35
N ALA A 119 6.95 -9.75 -8.11
CA ALA A 119 6.93 -10.89 -9.00
C ALA A 119 6.19 -10.58 -10.32
N ARG A 120 6.84 -10.84 -11.45
CA ARG A 120 6.24 -10.79 -12.79
C ARG A 120 5.78 -12.18 -13.17
N LEU A 121 4.55 -12.29 -13.64
CA LEU A 121 3.97 -13.56 -14.07
C LEU A 121 4.22 -13.78 -15.56
N VAL A 122 4.74 -14.95 -15.91
CA VAL A 122 5.03 -15.31 -17.29
C VAL A 122 4.80 -16.80 -17.55
N ARG A 123 4.51 -17.16 -18.81
CA ARG A 123 4.50 -18.55 -19.25
C ARG A 123 5.56 -18.76 -20.33
N TRP A 124 6.52 -19.65 -20.04
CA TRP A 124 7.58 -20.01 -20.96
C TRP A 124 7.62 -21.54 -21.15
N ASN A 125 7.67 -21.98 -22.40
CA ASN A 125 7.72 -23.40 -22.76
C ASN A 125 6.63 -24.24 -22.06
N GLY A 126 5.42 -23.68 -21.94
CA GLY A 126 4.26 -24.32 -21.29
C GLY A 126 4.23 -24.26 -19.75
N LYS A 127 5.29 -23.79 -19.11
CA LYS A 127 5.42 -23.69 -17.66
C LYS A 127 5.12 -22.27 -17.17
N LEU A 128 4.44 -22.15 -16.04
CA LEU A 128 4.09 -20.88 -15.41
C LEU A 128 5.16 -20.49 -14.40
N TYR A 129 5.59 -19.23 -14.44
CA TYR A 129 6.61 -18.71 -13.53
C TYR A 129 6.20 -17.37 -12.92
N GLY A 130 6.49 -17.21 -11.62
CA GLY A 130 6.66 -15.91 -10.98
C GLY A 130 8.16 -15.57 -10.92
N THR A 131 8.56 -14.39 -11.40
CA THR A 131 9.95 -13.94 -11.33
C THR A 131 10.05 -12.57 -10.70
N GLY A 132 10.80 -12.45 -9.62
CA GLY A 132 10.93 -11.24 -8.81
C GLY A 132 12.23 -11.23 -8.02
N VAL A 133 12.37 -10.31 -7.07
CA VAL A 133 13.56 -10.25 -6.21
C VAL A 133 13.30 -10.91 -4.87
N ARG A 134 14.28 -11.70 -4.40
CA ARG A 134 14.28 -12.24 -3.02
C ARG A 134 15.54 -11.81 -2.27
N ARG A 135 15.36 -11.42 -1.01
CA ARG A 135 16.43 -10.86 -0.17
C ARG A 135 16.66 -11.63 1.14
N ASP A 136 15.74 -12.46 1.56
CA ASP A 136 15.72 -13.18 2.84
C ASP A 136 16.65 -14.40 2.91
N THR A 137 17.35 -14.73 1.84
CA THR A 137 18.23 -15.90 1.74
C THR A 137 19.67 -15.63 2.17
N THR A 138 20.01 -14.39 2.53
CA THR A 138 21.35 -13.98 2.96
C THR A 138 21.26 -13.05 4.16
N THR A 139 22.25 -13.11 5.07
CA THR A 139 22.30 -12.31 6.30
C THR A 139 22.54 -10.82 6.09
N ASN A 140 22.96 -10.42 4.89
CA ASN A 140 23.15 -9.02 4.50
C ASN A 140 22.05 -8.48 3.58
N GLY A 141 21.00 -9.29 3.31
CA GLY A 141 19.89 -8.89 2.46
C GLY A 141 20.26 -8.70 0.99
N GLN A 142 21.27 -9.42 0.47
CA GLN A 142 21.64 -9.35 -0.93
C GLN A 142 20.48 -9.78 -1.83
N GLY A 143 19.97 -8.85 -2.63
CA GLY A 143 18.88 -9.08 -3.57
C GLY A 143 19.33 -9.78 -4.85
N ARG A 144 18.60 -10.80 -5.26
CA ARG A 144 18.78 -11.45 -6.57
C ARG A 144 17.41 -11.77 -7.14
N MET A 145 17.33 -11.70 -8.47
CA MET A 145 16.17 -12.24 -9.18
C MET A 145 16.04 -13.73 -8.88
N GLU A 146 14.82 -14.18 -8.80
CA GLU A 146 14.46 -15.58 -8.57
C GLU A 146 13.40 -16.01 -9.57
N LEU A 147 13.49 -17.24 -10.02
CA LEU A 147 12.52 -17.87 -10.90
C LEU A 147 11.79 -18.95 -10.10
N SER A 148 10.52 -18.74 -9.84
CA SER A 148 9.62 -19.62 -9.12
C SER A 148 8.65 -20.27 -10.10
N GLU A 149 8.79 -21.58 -10.38
CA GLU A 149 7.86 -22.33 -11.23
C GLU A 149 6.62 -22.70 -10.43
N LEU A 150 5.44 -22.43 -10.98
CA LEU A 150 4.14 -22.66 -10.36
C LEU A 150 3.36 -23.71 -11.15
N ASP A 151 2.59 -24.53 -10.45
CA ASP A 151 1.55 -25.33 -11.11
C ASP A 151 0.27 -24.47 -11.34
N GLU A 152 -0.74 -25.06 -11.99
CA GLU A 152 -2.00 -24.38 -12.27
C GLU A 152 -2.82 -24.09 -11.00
N GLU A 153 -2.57 -24.82 -9.93
CA GLU A 153 -3.18 -24.67 -8.63
C GLU A 153 -2.48 -23.63 -7.75
N GLY A 154 -1.35 -23.03 -8.21
CA GLY A 154 -0.59 -22.03 -7.47
C GLY A 154 0.36 -22.61 -6.43
N ASN A 155 0.75 -23.89 -6.54
CA ASN A 155 1.83 -24.43 -5.72
C ASN A 155 3.18 -24.14 -6.39
N GLU A 156 4.16 -23.70 -5.62
CA GLU A 156 5.53 -23.57 -6.09
C GLU A 156 6.17 -24.96 -6.21
N ILE A 157 6.61 -25.32 -7.41
CA ILE A 157 7.18 -26.64 -7.71
C ILE A 157 8.69 -26.63 -7.90
N SER A 158 9.27 -25.46 -8.24
CA SER A 158 10.70 -25.23 -8.23
C SER A 158 11.04 -23.79 -7.91
N ARG A 159 12.23 -23.55 -7.36
CA ARG A 159 12.74 -22.22 -7.01
C ARG A 159 14.22 -22.13 -7.38
N VAL A 160 14.56 -21.18 -8.25
CA VAL A 160 15.92 -21.00 -8.74
C VAL A 160 16.36 -19.56 -8.56
N ARG A 161 17.42 -19.35 -7.77
CA ARG A 161 18.06 -18.05 -7.58
C ARG A 161 18.96 -17.73 -8.77
N ILE A 162 18.69 -16.61 -9.45
CA ILE A 162 19.42 -16.22 -10.65
C ILE A 162 20.73 -15.54 -10.26
N LYS A 163 21.83 -16.00 -10.85
CA LYS A 163 23.15 -15.39 -10.75
C LYS A 163 23.26 -14.31 -11.81
N ALA A 164 23.68 -13.12 -11.43
CA ALA A 164 23.90 -12.05 -12.39
C ALA A 164 25.07 -12.39 -13.34
N PRO A 165 25.04 -11.97 -14.61
CA PRO A 165 26.11 -12.27 -15.55
C PRO A 165 27.40 -11.55 -15.17
N GLY A 166 28.54 -12.19 -15.46
CA GLY A 166 29.88 -11.65 -15.20
C GLY A 166 30.28 -11.64 -13.73
N LYS A 167 31.30 -10.82 -13.39
CA LYS A 167 31.74 -10.59 -12.00
C LYS A 167 30.89 -9.53 -11.33
N ASN A 168 29.61 -9.79 -11.16
CA ASN A 168 28.71 -8.80 -10.60
C ASN A 168 28.62 -8.93 -9.08
N ASP A 169 29.25 -7.99 -8.37
CA ASP A 169 29.22 -7.86 -6.93
C ASP A 169 28.14 -6.88 -6.46
N SER A 170 27.14 -6.56 -7.30
CA SER A 170 26.06 -5.66 -6.91
C SER A 170 25.34 -6.18 -5.67
N TYR A 171 25.01 -5.28 -4.76
CA TYR A 171 24.26 -5.61 -3.56
C TYR A 171 22.84 -6.09 -3.89
N CYS A 172 22.22 -5.52 -4.93
CA CYS A 172 20.85 -5.85 -5.29
C CYS A 172 20.64 -5.86 -6.81
N GLU A 173 20.35 -7.02 -7.35
CA GLU A 173 19.83 -7.23 -8.69
C GLU A 173 18.32 -7.39 -8.62
N LYS A 174 17.58 -6.44 -9.21
CA LYS A 174 16.12 -6.47 -9.25
C LYS A 174 15.57 -5.75 -10.46
N ASN A 175 14.27 -5.87 -10.67
CA ASN A 175 13.54 -5.21 -11.75
C ASN A 175 13.97 -5.62 -13.16
N TRP A 176 14.50 -6.85 -13.31
CA TRP A 176 14.69 -7.42 -14.62
C TRP A 176 13.33 -7.72 -15.27
N MET A 177 13.13 -7.26 -16.48
CA MET A 177 11.88 -7.39 -17.22
C MET A 177 11.88 -8.69 -18.04
N PRO A 178 11.06 -9.69 -17.71
CA PRO A 178 10.99 -10.92 -18.49
C PRO A 178 10.39 -10.62 -19.88
N ILE A 179 10.91 -11.25 -20.91
CA ILE A 179 10.48 -11.06 -22.30
C ILE A 179 9.53 -12.20 -22.66
N LEU A 180 8.26 -11.89 -22.95
CA LEU A 180 7.24 -12.92 -23.09
C LEU A 180 7.46 -13.83 -24.31
N ASP A 181 7.92 -13.28 -25.43
CA ASP A 181 8.19 -14.02 -26.68
C ASP A 181 9.61 -14.61 -26.77
N MET A 182 10.43 -14.44 -25.73
CA MET A 182 11.79 -15.00 -25.63
C MET A 182 11.97 -15.76 -24.32
N PRO A 183 11.69 -17.07 -24.28
CA PRO A 183 11.75 -17.85 -23.05
C PRO A 183 13.09 -17.73 -22.30
N TYR A 184 13.01 -17.43 -21.00
CA TYR A 184 14.15 -17.26 -20.07
C TYR A 184 15.09 -16.09 -20.41
N HIS A 185 14.62 -15.11 -21.21
CA HIS A 185 15.34 -13.87 -21.45
C HIS A 185 14.73 -12.71 -20.68
N TYR A 186 15.60 -11.78 -20.28
CA TYR A 186 15.23 -10.60 -19.51
C TYR A 186 15.93 -9.36 -20.08
N VAL A 187 15.24 -8.26 -20.12
CA VAL A 187 15.90 -6.95 -20.19
C VAL A 187 16.37 -6.59 -18.78
N LYS A 188 17.67 -6.62 -18.57
CA LYS A 188 18.31 -6.26 -17.29
C LYS A 188 18.48 -4.75 -17.15
N TRP A 189 18.92 -4.10 -18.23
CA TRP A 189 19.07 -2.65 -18.34
C TRP A 189 18.47 -2.14 -19.65
N CYS A 190 17.91 -0.95 -19.60
CA CYS A 190 17.31 -0.30 -20.78
C CYS A 190 18.28 0.61 -21.53
N ASN A 191 19.33 1.11 -20.85
CA ASN A 191 20.34 1.97 -21.45
C ASN A 191 21.69 1.85 -20.72
N PRO A 192 22.72 1.19 -21.31
CA PRO A 192 22.62 0.42 -22.55
C PRO A 192 21.58 -0.70 -22.45
N VAL A 193 21.02 -1.11 -23.58
CA VAL A 193 20.13 -2.28 -23.57
C VAL A 193 20.96 -3.52 -23.30
N GLU A 194 20.71 -4.15 -22.16
CA GLU A 194 21.34 -5.42 -21.78
C GLU A 194 20.28 -6.52 -21.68
N ILE A 195 20.36 -7.53 -22.56
CA ILE A 195 19.51 -8.72 -22.50
C ILE A 195 20.30 -9.89 -21.99
N VAL A 196 19.73 -10.51 -20.97
CA VAL A 196 20.32 -11.64 -20.26
C VAL A 196 19.47 -12.89 -20.51
N LYS A 197 20.14 -14.00 -20.83
CA LYS A 197 19.54 -15.33 -20.89
C LYS A 197 19.87 -16.10 -19.62
N VAL A 198 18.86 -16.75 -19.05
CA VAL A 198 18.95 -17.52 -17.81
C VAL A 198 18.76 -19.01 -18.08
N ASN A 199 19.59 -19.85 -17.46
CA ASN A 199 19.33 -21.28 -17.39
C ASN A 199 18.30 -21.53 -16.25
N PRO A 200 17.10 -22.04 -16.55
CA PRO A 200 16.05 -22.21 -15.55
C PRO A 200 16.31 -23.31 -14.51
N GLU A 201 17.31 -24.17 -14.74
CA GLU A 201 17.64 -25.25 -13.80
C GLU A 201 18.75 -24.83 -12.83
N THR A 202 19.77 -24.09 -13.31
CA THR A 202 20.94 -23.74 -12.51
C THR A 202 20.96 -22.29 -12.02
N GLY A 203 20.15 -21.42 -12.62
CA GLY A 203 20.17 -19.99 -12.38
C GLY A 203 21.39 -19.26 -12.97
N ASP A 204 22.24 -19.96 -13.70
CA ASP A 204 23.35 -19.32 -14.41
C ASP A 204 22.79 -18.41 -15.51
N SER A 205 23.44 -17.29 -15.72
CA SER A 205 23.00 -16.32 -16.72
C SER A 205 24.18 -15.76 -17.53
N GLU A 206 23.88 -15.36 -18.74
CA GLU A 206 24.81 -14.73 -19.66
C GLU A 206 24.18 -13.54 -20.36
N THR A 207 24.97 -12.50 -20.62
CA THR A 207 24.54 -11.37 -21.45
C THR A 207 24.62 -11.80 -22.91
N VAL A 208 23.46 -11.85 -23.59
CA VAL A 208 23.37 -12.26 -25.00
C VAL A 208 23.29 -11.06 -25.94
N ILE A 209 22.80 -9.91 -25.46
CA ILE A 209 22.78 -8.65 -26.19
C ILE A 209 23.25 -7.54 -25.25
N LEU A 210 24.20 -6.74 -25.72
CA LEU A 210 24.61 -5.49 -25.09
C LEU A 210 24.69 -4.42 -26.18
N LYS A 211 23.84 -3.40 -26.10
CA LYS A 211 23.70 -2.42 -27.16
C LYS A 211 23.61 -1.01 -26.61
N GLU A 212 24.60 -0.19 -26.96
CA GLU A 212 24.56 1.25 -26.68
C GLU A 212 23.45 1.93 -27.45
N GLN A 213 22.81 2.89 -26.82
CA GLN A 213 21.73 3.67 -27.42
C GLN A 213 22.22 5.07 -27.84
N PRO A 214 21.54 5.73 -28.81
CA PRO A 214 21.87 7.10 -29.22
C PRO A 214 21.95 8.07 -28.02
N GLN A 215 22.84 9.08 -28.12
CA GLN A 215 23.10 10.00 -27.01
C GLN A 215 21.93 10.91 -26.67
N ASP A 216 21.08 11.22 -27.61
CA ASP A 216 19.86 12.02 -27.45
C ASP A 216 18.81 11.36 -26.55
N LEU A 217 18.82 10.02 -26.46
CA LEU A 217 17.99 9.28 -25.50
C LEU A 217 18.50 9.35 -24.05
N LYS A 218 19.71 9.90 -23.82
CA LYS A 218 20.24 10.16 -22.47
C LYS A 218 19.49 11.27 -21.74
N TYR A 219 18.62 12.00 -22.39
CA TYR A 219 17.94 13.19 -21.86
C TYR A 219 17.04 12.90 -20.64
N TYR A 220 16.59 11.65 -20.49
CA TYR A 220 15.75 11.23 -19.36
C TYR A 220 16.54 10.62 -18.19
N ASN A 221 17.86 10.70 -18.23
CA ASN A 221 18.74 10.23 -17.18
C ASN A 221 19.15 11.38 -16.25
N THR A 222 18.13 12.10 -15.73
CA THR A 222 18.41 13.16 -14.75
C THR A 222 18.91 12.56 -13.45
N ASN A 223 20.02 13.06 -12.94
CA ASN A 223 20.58 12.74 -11.62
C ASN A 223 21.16 11.34 -11.40
N ASN A 224 21.81 10.71 -12.38
CA ASN A 224 22.48 9.39 -12.25
C ASN A 224 21.54 8.22 -11.88
N MET A 225 20.24 8.36 -12.03
CA MET A 225 19.28 7.30 -11.80
C MET A 225 18.77 6.77 -13.12
N GLY A 226 19.31 5.64 -13.54
CA GLY A 226 18.95 5.00 -14.80
C GLY A 226 17.48 4.58 -14.84
N ILE A 227 16.95 4.49 -16.06
CA ILE A 227 15.64 3.88 -16.35
C ILE A 227 15.69 2.43 -15.86
N ARG A 228 14.80 2.06 -14.96
CA ARG A 228 14.68 0.72 -14.37
C ARG A 228 13.46 0.02 -14.93
N GLY A 229 13.52 -1.31 -15.03
CA GLY A 229 12.39 -2.10 -15.49
C GLY A 229 11.20 -2.10 -14.53
N SER A 230 10.01 -2.08 -15.09
CA SER A 230 8.73 -2.23 -14.36
C SER A 230 7.97 -3.46 -14.84
N SER A 231 7.32 -3.42 -16.00
CA SER A 231 6.49 -4.52 -16.50
C SER A 231 7.29 -5.67 -17.14
N GLN A 232 6.58 -6.68 -17.65
CA GLN A 232 7.14 -7.58 -18.65
C GLN A 232 7.36 -6.82 -19.96
N VAL A 233 8.22 -7.35 -20.82
CA VAL A 233 8.32 -6.91 -22.23
C VAL A 233 7.36 -7.74 -23.06
N ILE A 234 6.43 -7.07 -23.73
CA ILE A 234 5.41 -7.72 -24.55
C ILE A 234 5.59 -7.40 -26.03
N PRO A 235 5.27 -8.32 -26.95
CA PRO A 235 5.22 -8.02 -28.37
C PRO A 235 4.05 -7.09 -28.69
N TRP A 236 4.28 -6.13 -29.61
CA TRP A 236 3.29 -5.18 -30.09
C TRP A 236 3.51 -4.88 -31.57
N GLY A 237 2.80 -5.57 -32.43
CA GLY A 237 3.01 -5.51 -33.88
C GLY A 237 4.44 -5.90 -34.30
N GLU A 238 5.17 -4.98 -34.89
CA GLU A 238 6.58 -5.17 -35.24
C GLU A 238 7.55 -4.75 -34.12
N TYR A 239 7.02 -4.27 -33.01
CA TYR A 239 7.78 -3.74 -31.87
C TYR A 239 7.71 -4.67 -30.65
N ARG A 240 8.53 -4.35 -29.66
CA ARG A 240 8.37 -4.76 -28.26
C ARG A 240 8.17 -3.53 -27.40
N ILE A 241 7.31 -3.64 -26.40
CA ILE A 241 6.98 -2.53 -25.50
C ILE A 241 7.05 -2.98 -24.04
N ALA A 242 7.48 -2.09 -23.17
CA ALA A 242 7.39 -2.26 -21.72
C ALA A 242 7.16 -0.93 -21.02
N LEU A 243 6.77 -1.01 -19.75
CA LEU A 243 6.83 0.09 -18.79
C LEU A 243 8.15 0.03 -18.03
N THR A 244 8.70 1.20 -17.77
CA THR A 244 9.91 1.42 -16.99
C THR A 244 9.65 2.52 -15.98
N HIS A 245 10.45 2.59 -14.92
CA HIS A 245 10.31 3.63 -13.90
C HIS A 245 11.63 4.34 -13.62
N MET A 246 11.49 5.55 -13.13
CA MET A 246 12.56 6.36 -12.55
C MET A 246 12.14 6.76 -11.15
N CYS A 247 13.11 6.84 -10.21
CA CYS A 247 12.87 7.34 -8.87
C CYS A 247 13.58 8.67 -8.70
N GLU A 248 12.89 9.69 -8.23
CA GLU A 248 13.53 10.88 -7.69
C GLU A 248 14.05 10.59 -6.29
N LEU A 249 15.37 10.63 -6.12
CA LEU A 249 16.03 10.50 -4.84
C LEU A 249 16.97 11.70 -4.66
N TRP A 250 16.85 12.38 -3.54
CA TRP A 250 17.84 13.36 -3.09
C TRP A 250 18.39 12.98 -1.71
N ILE A 251 19.44 13.61 -1.30
CA ILE A 251 20.02 13.42 0.03
C ILE A 251 19.74 14.68 0.85
N ASN A 252 19.08 14.52 1.99
CA ASN A 252 18.80 15.62 2.90
C ASN A 252 20.04 16.01 3.76
N GLU A 253 19.93 17.06 4.56
CA GLU A 253 20.98 17.54 5.45
C GLU A 253 21.45 16.51 6.48
N LYS A 254 20.63 15.50 6.78
CA LYS A 254 20.95 14.36 7.66
C LYS A 254 21.59 13.18 6.94
N ASN A 255 22.02 13.37 5.69
CA ASN A 255 22.59 12.33 4.82
C ASN A 255 21.66 11.12 4.58
N GLN A 256 20.34 11.36 4.60
CA GLN A 256 19.32 10.33 4.34
C GLN A 256 18.84 10.46 2.90
N LYS A 257 18.59 9.32 2.27
CA LYS A 257 17.95 9.29 0.96
C LYS A 257 16.50 9.72 1.12
N CYS A 258 16.15 10.83 0.50
CA CYS A 258 14.79 11.34 0.43
C CYS A 258 14.32 11.25 -1.00
N GLY A 259 13.13 10.77 -1.21
CA GLY A 259 12.53 10.73 -2.53
C GLY A 259 11.30 9.86 -2.50
N THR A 260 10.22 10.44 -2.92
CA THR A 260 8.91 9.78 -2.94
C THR A 260 8.30 9.82 -4.32
N GLY A 261 9.02 10.37 -5.31
CA GLY A 261 8.55 10.48 -6.68
C GLY A 261 8.99 9.28 -7.51
N TYR A 262 8.02 8.50 -7.94
CA TYR A 262 8.19 7.53 -9.02
C TYR A 262 7.57 8.10 -10.29
N PHE A 263 8.23 7.88 -11.40
CA PHE A 263 7.74 8.25 -12.73
C PHE A 263 7.79 7.01 -13.60
N GLU A 264 6.71 6.73 -14.27
CA GLU A 264 6.65 5.66 -15.26
C GLU A 264 6.89 6.23 -16.66
N GLN A 265 7.36 5.37 -17.56
CA GLN A 265 7.64 5.71 -18.94
C GLN A 265 7.48 4.47 -19.81
N PHE A 266 6.80 4.60 -20.96
CA PHE A 266 6.80 3.54 -21.97
C PHE A 266 8.09 3.57 -22.77
N ILE A 267 8.65 2.38 -23.00
CA ILE A 267 9.79 2.18 -23.87
C ILE A 267 9.39 1.21 -25.00
N VAL A 268 9.71 1.58 -26.21
CA VAL A 268 9.43 0.80 -27.43
C VAL A 268 10.74 0.46 -28.13
N TRP A 269 10.95 -0.82 -28.42
CA TRP A 269 12.09 -1.33 -29.19
C TRP A 269 11.64 -1.93 -30.53
N ASP A 270 12.52 -1.86 -31.52
CA ASP A 270 12.39 -2.69 -32.72
C ASP A 270 12.85 -4.14 -32.46
N LYS A 271 12.81 -4.99 -33.50
CA LYS A 271 13.22 -6.40 -33.43
C LYS A 271 14.70 -6.58 -33.04
N ASP A 272 15.52 -5.58 -33.38
CA ASP A 272 16.96 -5.58 -33.16
C ASP A 272 17.35 -4.89 -31.82
N TRP A 273 16.35 -4.58 -30.97
CA TRP A 273 16.54 -3.92 -29.68
C TRP A 273 17.09 -2.50 -29.78
N ASN A 274 16.87 -1.78 -30.87
CA ASN A 274 17.03 -0.34 -30.90
C ASN A 274 15.83 0.30 -30.20
N ILE A 275 16.05 1.30 -29.37
CA ILE A 275 14.96 2.10 -28.83
C ILE A 275 14.39 2.97 -29.93
N VAL A 276 13.15 2.72 -30.31
CA VAL A 276 12.40 3.47 -31.31
C VAL A 276 11.77 4.70 -30.69
N LYS A 277 11.24 4.54 -29.46
CA LYS A 277 10.56 5.62 -28.77
C LYS A 277 10.63 5.43 -27.25
N LEU A 278 10.75 6.55 -26.55
CA LEU A 278 10.40 6.72 -25.14
C LEU A 278 9.22 7.68 -25.06
N SER A 279 8.19 7.36 -24.28
CA SER A 279 7.13 8.32 -24.01
C SER A 279 7.61 9.45 -23.11
N GLU A 280 6.85 10.53 -23.00
CA GLU A 280 7.04 11.45 -21.88
C GLU A 280 6.84 10.70 -20.55
N PRO A 281 7.63 11.04 -19.51
CA PRO A 281 7.42 10.49 -18.18
C PRO A 281 6.05 10.89 -17.60
N PHE A 282 5.44 9.99 -16.88
CA PHE A 282 4.13 10.22 -16.26
C PHE A 282 4.03 9.61 -14.86
N LYS A 283 2.99 10.02 -14.13
CA LYS A 283 2.51 9.39 -12.90
C LYS A 283 1.07 8.92 -13.12
N PHE A 284 0.68 7.84 -12.45
CA PHE A 284 -0.70 7.35 -12.55
C PHE A 284 -1.69 8.28 -11.84
N ALA A 285 -1.36 8.74 -10.63
CA ALA A 285 -2.24 9.53 -9.78
C ALA A 285 -1.52 10.62 -8.96
N ASN A 286 -0.21 10.81 -9.14
CA ASN A 286 0.61 11.75 -8.38
C ASN A 286 0.62 11.51 -6.85
N MET A 287 0.62 10.23 -6.45
CA MET A 287 0.57 9.82 -5.04
C MET A 287 1.94 9.56 -4.40
N GLY A 288 3.05 9.84 -5.09
CA GLY A 288 4.41 9.60 -4.59
C GLY A 288 4.95 8.27 -5.08
N ILE A 289 4.81 7.19 -4.34
CA ILE A 289 5.20 5.85 -4.77
C ILE A 289 4.07 5.24 -5.59
N GLU A 290 4.34 5.08 -6.88
CA GLU A 290 3.43 4.49 -7.85
C GLU A 290 4.22 3.50 -8.69
N PHE A 291 3.70 2.29 -8.85
CA PHE A 291 4.48 1.26 -9.51
C PHE A 291 3.58 0.28 -10.27
N THR A 292 4.07 -0.16 -11.42
CA THR A 292 3.46 -1.25 -12.20
C THR A 292 4.45 -2.39 -12.37
N ASN A 293 3.97 -3.61 -12.26
CA ASN A 293 4.75 -4.84 -12.43
C ASN A 293 4.32 -5.64 -13.66
N GLY A 294 3.31 -5.13 -14.38
CA GLY A 294 2.73 -5.86 -15.48
C GLY A 294 2.11 -4.99 -16.54
N MET A 295 2.03 -5.56 -17.72
CA MET A 295 1.28 -5.03 -18.86
C MET A 295 0.90 -6.20 -19.76
N ALA A 296 -0.32 -6.18 -20.30
CA ALA A 296 -0.77 -7.15 -21.28
C ALA A 296 -1.45 -6.45 -22.45
N TYR A 297 -1.41 -7.09 -23.61
CA TYR A 297 -2.07 -6.60 -24.83
C TYR A 297 -2.85 -7.73 -25.48
N LYS A 298 -4.11 -7.47 -25.83
CA LYS A 298 -4.96 -8.40 -26.56
C LYS A 298 -6.08 -7.67 -27.27
N ASP A 299 -6.38 -8.07 -28.49
CA ASP A 299 -7.54 -7.61 -29.27
C ASP A 299 -7.66 -6.07 -29.34
N GLY A 300 -6.53 -5.40 -29.59
CA GLY A 300 -6.47 -3.93 -29.72
C GLY A 300 -6.58 -3.17 -28.39
N ASN A 301 -6.44 -3.86 -27.23
CA ASN A 301 -6.49 -3.22 -25.92
C ASN A 301 -5.25 -3.54 -25.10
N PHE A 302 -4.76 -2.53 -24.40
CA PHE A 302 -3.75 -2.64 -23.35
C PHE A 302 -4.40 -2.72 -21.98
N TYR A 303 -3.85 -3.56 -21.13
CA TYR A 303 -4.22 -3.74 -19.72
C TYR A 303 -3.00 -3.41 -18.87
N ILE A 304 -3.11 -2.38 -18.05
CA ILE A 304 -2.00 -1.86 -17.24
C ILE A 304 -2.43 -1.83 -15.78
N PRO A 305 -2.03 -2.81 -14.98
CA PRO A 305 -2.24 -2.76 -13.55
C PRO A 305 -1.20 -1.85 -12.92
N PHE A 306 -1.54 -1.15 -11.84
CA PHE A 306 -0.61 -0.33 -11.08
C PHE A 306 -1.01 -0.29 -9.61
N ALA A 307 -0.05 0.01 -8.77
CA ALA A 307 -0.24 0.18 -7.34
C ALA A 307 0.13 1.60 -6.90
N LEU A 308 -0.54 2.05 -5.87
CA LEU A 308 -0.30 3.32 -5.21
C LEU A 308 0.14 3.05 -3.77
N GLN A 309 1.26 3.65 -3.36
CA GLN A 309 1.82 3.58 -2.00
C GLN A 309 2.04 2.15 -1.47
N ASP A 310 2.31 1.18 -2.34
CA ASP A 310 2.42 -0.25 -2.02
C ASP A 310 1.22 -0.83 -1.23
N ASN A 311 0.05 -0.21 -1.26
CA ASN A 311 -1.08 -0.64 -0.44
C ASN A 311 -2.39 -0.84 -1.16
N PHE A 312 -2.59 -0.24 -2.33
CA PHE A 312 -3.83 -0.44 -3.10
C PHE A 312 -3.55 -0.36 -4.60
N SER A 313 -4.35 -1.11 -5.36
CA SER A 313 -4.05 -1.35 -6.78
C SER A 313 -5.26 -1.12 -7.67
N PHE A 314 -4.96 -0.72 -8.90
CA PHE A 314 -5.94 -0.52 -9.97
C PHE A 314 -5.45 -1.16 -11.26
N MET A 315 -6.35 -1.27 -12.23
CA MET A 315 -6.03 -1.66 -13.60
C MET A 315 -6.69 -0.69 -14.59
N ILE A 316 -5.88 -0.13 -15.49
CA ILE A 316 -6.35 0.63 -16.64
C ILE A 316 -6.52 -0.32 -17.81
N THR A 317 -7.62 -0.16 -18.56
CA THR A 317 -7.81 -0.76 -19.88
C THR A 317 -8.00 0.36 -20.88
N LEU A 318 -7.11 0.45 -21.87
CA LEU A 318 -7.15 1.47 -22.92
C LEU A 318 -6.92 0.85 -24.29
N ASN A 319 -7.50 1.46 -25.32
CA ASN A 319 -7.34 0.98 -26.69
C ASN A 319 -5.95 1.30 -27.27
N GLU A 320 -5.58 0.59 -28.31
CA GLU A 320 -4.28 0.70 -28.96
C GLU A 320 -4.05 2.06 -29.61
N ASP A 321 -5.08 2.68 -30.19
CA ASP A 321 -4.96 3.98 -30.86
C ASP A 321 -4.59 5.06 -29.83
N LEU A 322 -5.26 5.09 -28.67
CA LEU A 322 -4.93 6.01 -27.59
C LEU A 322 -3.51 5.76 -27.04
N MET A 323 -3.11 4.49 -26.91
CA MET A 323 -1.76 4.13 -26.50
C MET A 323 -0.72 4.64 -27.50
N TYR A 324 -0.98 4.43 -28.80
CA TYR A 324 -0.10 4.90 -29.86
C TYR A 324 0.03 6.43 -29.84
N ASP A 325 -1.10 7.14 -29.75
CA ASP A 325 -1.12 8.60 -29.68
C ASP A 325 -0.36 9.12 -28.46
N PHE A 326 -0.53 8.51 -27.29
CA PHE A 326 0.19 8.89 -26.08
C PHE A 326 1.72 8.74 -26.26
N ILE A 327 2.17 7.62 -26.82
CA ILE A 327 3.59 7.31 -26.95
C ILE A 327 4.25 8.13 -28.07
N PHE A 328 3.64 8.18 -29.26
CA PHE A 328 4.29 8.72 -30.46
C PHE A 328 3.94 10.17 -30.75
N ASN A 329 2.73 10.61 -30.44
CA ASN A 329 2.24 11.95 -30.77
C ASN A 329 2.35 12.95 -29.62
N ASN A 330 2.89 12.53 -28.45
CA ASN A 330 3.03 13.37 -27.25
C ASN A 330 1.71 14.07 -26.87
N TYR A 331 0.65 13.30 -26.81
CA TYR A 331 -0.68 13.80 -26.51
C TYR A 331 -0.69 14.53 -25.16
N LYS A 332 -1.14 15.80 -25.13
CA LYS A 332 -1.10 16.66 -23.92
C LYS A 332 -2.48 17.14 -23.45
N ASN A 333 -3.53 16.71 -24.14
CA ASN A 333 -4.86 17.24 -23.84
C ASN A 333 -5.52 16.40 -22.72
N ASP A 334 -5.56 16.96 -21.53
CA ASP A 334 -6.41 16.48 -20.46
C ASP A 334 -7.85 16.91 -20.78
N GLY A 335 -8.62 16.04 -21.39
CA GLY A 335 -10.04 16.27 -21.63
C GLY A 335 -10.77 16.66 -20.33
N GLU A 336 -11.97 17.22 -20.45
CA GLU A 336 -12.79 17.50 -19.28
C GLU A 336 -13.29 16.18 -18.67
N TYR A 337 -12.95 15.92 -17.40
CA TYR A 337 -13.44 14.75 -16.68
C TYR A 337 -14.85 15.02 -16.14
N ILE A 338 -15.79 14.18 -16.52
CA ILE A 338 -17.16 14.23 -15.97
C ILE A 338 -17.23 13.25 -14.79
N LEU A 339 -17.57 13.76 -13.60
CA LEU A 339 -17.74 12.93 -12.41
C LEU A 339 -18.75 11.81 -12.65
N SER A 340 -18.35 10.59 -12.39
CA SER A 340 -19.15 9.38 -12.65
C SER A 340 -20.08 9.01 -11.49
N GLY A 341 -19.84 9.58 -10.29
CA GLY A 341 -20.46 9.17 -9.04
C GLY A 341 -19.82 7.90 -8.43
N ASN A 342 -18.85 7.33 -9.10
CA ASN A 342 -18.06 6.21 -8.58
C ASN A 342 -16.81 6.76 -7.89
N VAL A 343 -16.72 6.60 -6.58
CA VAL A 343 -15.65 7.18 -5.76
C VAL A 343 -14.24 6.74 -6.19
N TYR A 344 -14.08 5.51 -6.68
CA TYR A 344 -12.81 5.00 -7.19
C TYR A 344 -12.34 5.70 -8.47
N LEU A 345 -13.28 6.03 -9.36
CA LEU A 345 -12.98 6.72 -10.60
C LEU A 345 -12.84 8.22 -10.39
N ASP A 346 -13.74 8.79 -9.60
CA ASP A 346 -13.78 10.23 -9.32
C ASP A 346 -12.55 10.70 -8.54
N PHE A 347 -11.89 9.81 -7.79
CA PHE A 347 -10.59 10.06 -7.16
C PHE A 347 -9.53 10.52 -8.17
N PHE A 348 -9.49 9.93 -9.37
CA PHE A 348 -8.51 10.29 -10.39
C PHE A 348 -8.76 11.66 -11.04
N ASN A 349 -9.92 12.27 -10.85
CA ASN A 349 -10.15 13.64 -11.33
C ASN A 349 -9.23 14.66 -10.62
N ASP A 350 -9.09 14.52 -9.30
CA ASP A 350 -8.15 15.31 -8.50
C ASP A 350 -7.61 14.50 -7.32
N SER A 351 -6.61 13.68 -7.60
CA SER A 351 -5.96 12.81 -6.61
C SER A 351 -5.06 13.55 -5.63
N CYS A 352 -4.83 14.84 -5.83
CA CYS A 352 -4.07 15.71 -4.93
C CYS A 352 -4.98 16.59 -4.05
N ASP A 353 -6.29 16.39 -4.12
CA ASP A 353 -7.26 17.08 -3.26
C ASP A 353 -7.58 16.25 -2.01
N SER A 354 -7.61 16.91 -0.84
CA SER A 354 -7.89 16.26 0.45
C SER A 354 -9.26 15.59 0.48
N TYR A 355 -10.28 16.21 -0.12
CA TYR A 355 -11.63 15.63 -0.12
C TYR A 355 -11.74 14.40 -1.01
N SER A 356 -11.06 14.39 -2.16
CA SER A 356 -11.01 13.24 -3.05
C SER A 356 -10.31 12.05 -2.38
N CYS A 357 -9.17 12.30 -1.72
CA CYS A 357 -8.46 11.29 -0.93
C CYS A 357 -9.32 10.79 0.24
N MET A 358 -9.96 11.70 0.99
CA MET A 358 -10.78 11.35 2.14
C MET A 358 -12.02 10.53 1.76
N LYS A 359 -12.69 10.85 0.65
CA LYS A 359 -13.85 10.08 0.16
C LYS A 359 -13.44 8.64 -0.19
N LEU A 360 -12.33 8.47 -0.90
CA LEU A 360 -11.82 7.14 -1.24
C LEU A 360 -11.35 6.40 0.03
N ALA A 361 -10.75 7.10 0.99
CA ALA A 361 -10.36 6.53 2.28
C ALA A 361 -11.58 5.99 3.06
N HIS A 362 -12.69 6.73 3.08
CA HIS A 362 -13.95 6.29 3.71
C HIS A 362 -14.47 5.00 3.06
N GLU A 363 -14.43 4.91 1.74
CA GLU A 363 -14.87 3.73 1.00
C GLU A 363 -14.02 2.50 1.34
N TYR A 364 -12.69 2.65 1.38
CA TYR A 364 -11.79 1.56 1.79
C TYR A 364 -11.99 1.18 3.27
N TYR A 365 -12.16 2.16 4.16
CA TYR A 365 -12.39 1.90 5.58
C TYR A 365 -13.66 1.07 5.83
N ILE A 366 -14.79 1.44 5.19
CA ILE A 366 -16.07 0.74 5.31
C ILE A 366 -15.96 -0.71 4.85
N ARG A 367 -15.12 -0.96 3.84
CA ARG A 367 -14.87 -2.30 3.30
C ARG A 367 -13.84 -3.11 4.09
N GLY A 368 -13.24 -2.54 5.15
CA GLY A 368 -12.24 -3.21 5.98
C GLY A 368 -10.81 -3.14 5.44
N TYR A 369 -10.54 -2.37 4.38
CA TYR A 369 -9.20 -2.15 3.83
C TYR A 369 -8.52 -1.00 4.57
N TYR A 370 -8.04 -1.25 5.78
CA TYR A 370 -7.59 -0.21 6.69
C TYR A 370 -6.25 0.43 6.30
N ALA A 371 -5.31 -0.30 5.69
CA ALA A 371 -4.05 0.27 5.24
C ALA A 371 -4.23 1.23 4.05
N PRO A 372 -4.96 0.89 2.97
CA PRO A 372 -5.36 1.86 1.96
C PRO A 372 -6.06 3.09 2.53
N ALA A 373 -7.00 2.89 3.47
CA ALA A 373 -7.70 4.00 4.13
C ALA A 373 -6.72 4.91 4.88
N MET A 374 -5.82 4.33 5.68
CA MET A 374 -4.79 5.07 6.42
C MET A 374 -3.92 5.91 5.50
N VAL A 375 -3.39 5.32 4.42
CA VAL A 375 -2.53 6.00 3.45
C VAL A 375 -3.25 7.18 2.79
N LEU A 376 -4.53 7.01 2.45
CA LEU A 376 -5.33 8.06 1.83
C LEU A 376 -5.70 9.19 2.82
N TYR A 377 -6.00 8.87 4.08
CA TYR A 377 -6.20 9.88 5.12
C TYR A 377 -4.91 10.65 5.41
N GLU A 378 -3.76 9.95 5.42
CA GLU A 378 -2.47 10.60 5.56
C GLU A 378 -2.25 11.60 4.42
N ARG A 379 -2.46 11.19 3.17
CA ARG A 379 -2.34 12.08 2.00
C ARG A 379 -3.31 13.25 2.06
N ALA A 380 -4.56 13.01 2.45
CA ALA A 380 -5.52 14.08 2.65
C ALA A 380 -5.03 15.11 3.67
N SER A 381 -4.43 14.65 4.76
CA SER A 381 -3.87 15.54 5.80
C SER A 381 -2.63 16.31 5.34
N GLU A 382 -1.81 15.73 4.46
CA GLU A 382 -0.62 16.38 3.89
C GLU A 382 -0.98 17.45 2.85
N TYR A 383 -1.88 17.15 1.94
CA TYR A 383 -2.36 18.13 0.96
C TYR A 383 -3.05 19.31 1.64
N ASN A 384 -3.82 19.02 2.69
CA ASN A 384 -4.47 19.99 3.56
C ASN A 384 -5.23 21.09 2.80
N THR A 385 -5.99 20.67 1.77
CA THR A 385 -6.90 21.57 1.02
C THR A 385 -8.25 21.74 1.72
N PHE A 386 -8.36 21.31 2.97
CA PHE A 386 -9.56 21.44 3.80
C PHE A 386 -9.95 22.90 4.05
N LYS A 387 -11.24 23.17 4.18
CA LYS A 387 -11.78 24.51 4.42
C LYS A 387 -11.53 25.00 5.84
N ASN A 388 -11.40 24.08 6.79
CA ASN A 388 -11.20 24.39 8.20
C ASN A 388 -10.41 23.30 8.93
N SER A 389 -9.97 23.62 10.14
CA SER A 389 -9.18 22.71 10.99
C SER A 389 -9.97 21.51 11.53
N ASP A 390 -11.30 21.59 11.58
CA ASP A 390 -12.15 20.50 12.08
C ASP A 390 -12.21 19.34 11.09
N GLU A 391 -12.19 19.64 9.79
CA GLU A 391 -12.09 18.62 8.74
C GLU A 391 -10.73 17.92 8.79
N LEU A 392 -9.63 18.67 8.96
CA LEU A 392 -8.30 18.11 9.17
C LEU A 392 -8.27 17.23 10.44
N TYR A 393 -8.88 17.71 11.52
CA TYR A 393 -8.97 16.96 12.78
C TYR A 393 -9.71 15.63 12.59
N SER A 394 -10.85 15.65 11.91
CA SER A 394 -11.63 14.45 11.58
C SER A 394 -10.84 13.48 10.68
N CYS A 395 -10.07 14.02 9.73
CA CYS A 395 -9.21 13.23 8.85
C CYS A 395 -8.11 12.50 9.65
N ILE A 396 -7.40 13.19 10.53
CA ILE A 396 -6.35 12.58 11.39
C ILE A 396 -6.95 11.55 12.36
N TYR A 397 -8.13 11.82 12.90
CA TYR A 397 -8.87 10.85 13.73
C TYR A 397 -9.13 9.55 12.97
N MET A 398 -9.63 9.64 11.73
CA MET A 398 -9.89 8.46 10.90
C MET A 398 -8.61 7.75 10.46
N CYS A 399 -7.51 8.49 10.28
CA CYS A 399 -6.19 7.90 10.07
C CYS A 399 -5.80 7.02 11.27
N GLY A 400 -5.91 7.55 12.50
CA GLY A 400 -5.65 6.80 13.73
C GLY A 400 -6.57 5.59 13.92
N LYS A 401 -7.86 5.73 13.61
CA LYS A 401 -8.82 4.61 13.62
C LYS A 401 -8.43 3.52 12.62
N SER A 402 -7.88 3.90 11.45
CA SER A 402 -7.41 2.95 10.45
C SER A 402 -6.20 2.17 10.98
N VAL A 403 -5.22 2.84 11.60
CA VAL A 403 -4.06 2.18 12.21
C VAL A 403 -4.49 1.22 13.33
N ALA A 404 -5.39 1.65 14.21
CA ALA A 404 -5.90 0.82 15.30
C ALA A 404 -6.55 -0.49 14.80
N ASN A 405 -7.23 -0.44 13.64
CA ASN A 405 -7.88 -1.60 13.03
C ASN A 405 -6.94 -2.49 12.21
N MET A 406 -5.73 -2.04 11.90
CA MET A 406 -4.70 -2.89 11.26
C MET A 406 -4.03 -3.87 12.24
N GLY A 407 -4.46 -3.93 13.50
CA GLY A 407 -3.84 -4.72 14.54
C GLY A 407 -2.74 -3.94 15.28
N ARG A 408 -1.92 -4.65 16.07
CA ARG A 408 -0.93 -4.01 16.95
C ARG A 408 0.19 -3.34 16.15
N ARG A 409 0.09 -2.01 16.07
CA ARG A 409 1.09 -1.10 15.46
C ARG A 409 1.26 0.10 16.39
N ASP A 410 1.69 -0.19 17.62
CA ASP A 410 1.60 0.66 18.78
C ASP A 410 2.22 2.05 18.60
N ASP A 411 3.41 2.12 17.99
CA ASP A 411 4.10 3.40 17.81
C ASP A 411 3.31 4.33 16.86
N ALA A 412 2.77 3.77 15.77
CA ALA A 412 2.00 4.54 14.81
C ALA A 412 0.67 5.01 15.38
N GLU A 413 -0.01 4.15 16.13
CA GLU A 413 -1.29 4.47 16.74
C GLU A 413 -1.18 5.62 17.74
N ILE A 414 -0.25 5.53 18.71
CA ILE A 414 -0.13 6.57 19.74
C ILE A 414 0.37 7.90 19.17
N MET A 415 1.20 7.88 18.13
CA MET A 415 1.65 9.10 17.46
C MET A 415 0.47 9.87 16.87
N LEU A 416 -0.49 9.18 16.25
CA LEU A 416 -1.67 9.82 15.67
C LEU A 416 -2.59 10.41 16.74
N TRP A 417 -2.77 9.73 17.88
CA TRP A 417 -3.55 10.28 18.98
C TRP A 417 -2.87 11.50 19.61
N ASN A 418 -1.55 11.49 19.74
CA ASN A 418 -0.80 12.67 20.20
C ASN A 418 -0.89 13.83 19.19
N LYS A 419 -0.74 13.55 17.90
CA LYS A 419 -0.93 14.56 16.85
C LYS A 419 -2.33 15.19 16.88
N LEU A 420 -3.34 14.39 17.18
CA LEU A 420 -4.72 14.87 17.32
C LEU A 420 -4.89 15.80 18.52
N ILE A 421 -4.26 15.46 19.67
CA ILE A 421 -4.23 16.31 20.88
C ILE A 421 -3.52 17.63 20.58
N ASP A 422 -2.36 17.58 19.94
CA ASP A 422 -1.55 18.77 19.62
C ASP A 422 -2.27 19.69 18.63
N LEU A 423 -3.00 19.13 17.67
CA LEU A 423 -3.78 19.90 16.70
C LEU A 423 -4.93 20.68 17.37
N ASN A 424 -5.62 20.08 18.32
CA ASN A 424 -6.65 20.77 19.11
C ASN A 424 -6.75 20.22 20.54
N PRO A 425 -5.98 20.79 21.49
CA PRO A 425 -5.98 20.33 22.89
C PRO A 425 -7.29 20.59 23.65
N ASN A 426 -8.23 21.34 23.05
CA ASN A 426 -9.53 21.61 23.63
C ASN A 426 -10.64 20.66 23.14
N LYS A 427 -10.27 19.61 22.37
CA LYS A 427 -11.18 18.53 21.96
C LYS A 427 -10.85 17.25 22.71
N SER A 428 -11.86 16.46 23.05
CA SER A 428 -11.75 15.30 23.92
C SER A 428 -11.31 14.03 23.21
N GLU A 429 -11.54 13.89 21.91
CA GLU A 429 -11.36 12.63 21.17
C GLU A 429 -9.94 12.11 21.23
N GLY A 430 -8.93 12.98 21.05
CA GLY A 430 -7.52 12.58 21.12
C GLY A 430 -7.15 11.98 22.49
N TYR A 431 -7.61 12.60 23.57
CA TYR A 431 -7.37 12.13 24.94
C TYR A 431 -8.08 10.80 25.23
N VAL A 432 -9.32 10.66 24.79
CA VAL A 432 -10.11 9.43 24.96
C VAL A 432 -9.45 8.28 24.22
N MET A 433 -9.06 8.50 22.97
CA MET A 433 -8.41 7.47 22.15
C MET A 433 -7.03 7.08 22.70
N ALA A 434 -6.21 8.05 23.09
CA ALA A 434 -4.93 7.77 23.74
C ALA A 434 -5.11 7.04 25.08
N SER A 435 -6.13 7.37 25.86
CA SER A 435 -6.47 6.63 27.08
C SER A 435 -6.87 5.18 26.78
N MET A 436 -7.69 4.94 25.76
CA MET A 436 -8.05 3.58 25.33
C MET A 436 -6.80 2.80 24.92
N TYR A 437 -5.92 3.40 24.14
CA TYR A 437 -4.64 2.83 23.74
C TYR A 437 -3.81 2.36 24.95
N TYR A 438 -3.63 3.21 25.99
CA TYR A 438 -2.86 2.87 27.18
C TYR A 438 -3.56 1.85 28.07
N LEU A 439 -4.91 1.89 28.15
CA LEU A 439 -5.69 0.93 28.92
C LEU A 439 -5.51 -0.51 28.40
N TRP A 440 -5.54 -0.69 27.09
CA TRP A 440 -5.31 -1.98 26.44
C TRP A 440 -3.91 -2.55 26.69
N ARG A 441 -2.95 -1.68 27.01
CA ARG A 441 -1.55 -2.05 27.27
C ARG A 441 -1.23 -2.13 28.76
N ASN A 442 -2.26 -2.11 29.61
CA ASN A 442 -2.15 -2.13 31.07
C ASN A 442 -1.32 -0.97 31.67
N ARG A 443 -1.21 0.15 30.93
CA ARG A 443 -0.58 1.39 31.39
C ARG A 443 -1.65 2.27 32.07
N PHE A 444 -2.09 1.83 33.25
CA PHE A 444 -3.30 2.36 33.88
C PHE A 444 -3.16 3.81 34.35
N SER A 445 -1.97 4.23 34.77
CA SER A 445 -1.68 5.60 35.22
C SER A 445 -1.84 6.63 34.08
N GLU A 446 -1.27 6.31 32.91
CA GLU A 446 -1.38 7.14 31.71
C GLU A 446 -2.82 7.13 31.19
N ALA A 447 -3.43 5.96 31.15
CA ALA A 447 -4.83 5.82 30.74
C ALA A 447 -5.75 6.68 31.60
N TYR A 448 -5.58 6.64 32.93
CA TYR A 448 -6.37 7.45 33.87
C TYR A 448 -6.15 8.96 33.66
N THR A 449 -4.89 9.38 33.51
CA THR A 449 -4.56 10.80 33.37
C THR A 449 -5.21 11.38 32.12
N LEU A 450 -5.08 10.68 31.00
CA LEU A 450 -5.66 11.12 29.72
C LEU A 450 -7.19 11.06 29.73
N ALA A 451 -7.78 9.98 30.28
CA ALA A 451 -9.23 9.89 30.40
C ALA A 451 -9.81 11.02 31.26
N LYS A 452 -9.13 11.39 32.36
CA LYS A 452 -9.52 12.50 33.21
C LYS A 452 -9.47 13.85 32.50
N LEU A 453 -8.44 14.08 31.69
CA LEU A 453 -8.34 15.28 30.86
C LEU A 453 -9.47 15.34 29.84
N GLY A 454 -9.71 14.27 29.08
CA GLY A 454 -10.80 14.18 28.12
C GLY A 454 -12.18 14.40 28.76
N TYR A 455 -12.41 13.83 29.97
CA TYR A 455 -13.61 14.04 30.75
C TYR A 455 -13.80 15.50 31.21
N GLN A 456 -12.71 16.17 31.61
CA GLN A 456 -12.77 17.57 32.06
C GLN A 456 -13.01 18.54 30.91
N ILE A 457 -12.41 18.27 29.74
CA ILE A 457 -12.61 19.07 28.51
C ILE A 457 -14.04 18.91 28.03
N ASN A 458 -14.56 17.69 27.96
CA ASN A 458 -15.93 17.33 27.61
C ASN A 458 -16.44 18.03 26.33
N ASN A 459 -15.59 18.10 25.31
CA ASN A 459 -15.84 18.75 24.03
C ASN A 459 -15.54 17.78 22.89
N PHE A 460 -16.58 17.21 22.30
CA PHE A 460 -16.53 16.28 21.16
C PHE A 460 -17.06 16.98 19.91
N GLY A 461 -16.34 16.90 18.80
CA GLY A 461 -16.68 17.68 17.62
C GLY A 461 -16.15 17.08 16.31
N ILE A 462 -16.06 15.74 16.22
CA ILE A 462 -15.75 15.06 14.98
C ILE A 462 -17.00 14.94 14.12
N GLU A 463 -16.89 15.37 12.87
CA GLU A 463 -17.93 15.22 11.85
C GLU A 463 -17.52 14.15 10.85
N LEU A 464 -18.34 13.11 10.71
CA LEU A 464 -18.15 12.02 9.76
C LEU A 464 -19.43 11.82 8.91
N PRO A 465 -19.30 11.21 7.71
CA PRO A 465 -20.45 10.78 6.93
C PRO A 465 -21.35 9.81 7.71
N GLU A 466 -22.63 9.76 7.39
CA GLU A 466 -23.62 8.89 8.06
C GLU A 466 -23.17 7.44 8.15
N SER A 467 -22.52 6.92 7.11
CA SER A 467 -21.97 5.56 7.07
C SER A 467 -20.89 5.27 8.13
N LEU A 468 -20.33 6.30 8.75
CA LEU A 468 -19.26 6.22 9.75
C LEU A 468 -19.67 6.83 11.11
N TYR A 469 -20.94 7.21 11.30
CA TYR A 469 -21.41 7.83 12.55
C TYR A 469 -21.21 6.96 13.79
N ASN A 470 -21.17 5.64 13.64
CA ASN A 470 -20.88 4.73 14.74
C ASN A 470 -19.43 4.85 15.29
N LEU A 471 -18.55 5.57 14.58
CA LEU A 471 -17.17 5.83 15.00
C LEU A 471 -17.01 7.18 15.72
N VAL A 472 -18.03 8.04 15.68
CA VAL A 472 -18.02 9.33 16.36
C VAL A 472 -18.14 9.11 17.86
N LEU A 473 -17.15 9.63 18.61
CA LEU A 473 -17.20 9.62 20.06
C LEU A 473 -18.14 10.70 20.59
N THR A 474 -18.81 10.39 21.68
CA THR A 474 -19.76 11.27 22.37
C THR A 474 -19.30 11.53 23.80
N ASN A 475 -19.99 12.47 24.48
CA ASN A 475 -19.75 12.70 25.90
C ASN A 475 -19.96 11.43 26.75
N PHE A 476 -20.88 10.55 26.35
CA PHE A 476 -21.06 9.25 27.00
C PHE A 476 -19.81 8.38 26.88
N ASP A 477 -19.19 8.31 25.70
CA ASP A 477 -17.97 7.52 25.48
C ASP A 477 -16.81 8.05 26.33
N GLY A 478 -16.66 9.37 26.42
CA GLY A 478 -15.68 10.02 27.29
C GLY A 478 -15.89 9.71 28.77
N ASP A 479 -17.11 9.80 29.25
CA ASP A 479 -17.46 9.46 30.63
C ASP A 479 -17.20 7.97 30.92
N MET A 480 -17.61 7.08 30.03
CA MET A 480 -17.37 5.64 30.14
C MET A 480 -15.88 5.31 30.17
N GLN A 481 -15.08 5.95 29.32
CA GLN A 481 -13.62 5.74 29.30
C GLN A 481 -12.97 6.21 30.61
N TYR A 482 -13.40 7.36 31.14
CA TYR A 482 -12.92 7.83 32.44
C TYR A 482 -13.28 6.87 33.57
N ILE A 483 -14.49 6.32 33.60
CA ILE A 483 -14.91 5.33 34.59
C ILE A 483 -14.10 4.04 34.45
N LYS A 484 -13.89 3.53 33.22
CA LYS A 484 -13.08 2.33 32.99
C LYS A 484 -11.64 2.51 33.45
N ALA A 485 -11.04 3.66 33.19
CA ALA A 485 -9.69 3.99 33.64
C ALA A 485 -9.63 4.17 35.18
N THR A 486 -10.65 4.78 35.79
CA THR A 486 -10.76 4.94 37.23
C THR A 486 -10.86 3.59 37.95
N TYR A 487 -11.57 2.63 37.37
CA TYR A 487 -11.65 1.26 37.91
C TYR A 487 -10.28 0.61 38.05
N GLN A 488 -9.37 0.85 37.15
CA GLN A 488 -8.00 0.30 37.20
C GLN A 488 -7.11 0.97 38.26
N THR A 489 -7.55 2.07 38.86
CA THR A 489 -6.88 2.73 40.01
C THR A 489 -7.43 2.31 41.36
N GLU A 490 -8.20 1.22 41.42
CA GLU A 490 -8.78 0.62 42.61
C GLU A 490 -9.87 1.44 43.32
N ASN A 491 -10.48 2.41 42.64
CA ASN A 491 -11.59 3.22 43.20
C ASN A 491 -12.96 2.69 42.76
N TYR A 492 -13.29 1.47 43.19
CA TYR A 492 -14.47 0.71 42.71
C TYR A 492 -15.83 1.32 43.10
N LEU A 493 -15.93 1.85 44.34
CA LEU A 493 -17.19 2.44 44.83
C LEU A 493 -17.58 3.68 44.06
N ASP A 494 -16.61 4.52 43.72
CA ASP A 494 -16.86 5.70 42.93
C ASP A 494 -17.23 5.33 41.48
N CYS A 495 -16.63 4.30 40.89
CA CYS A 495 -17.01 3.80 39.59
C CYS A 495 -18.48 3.37 39.53
N VAL A 496 -18.96 2.62 40.51
CA VAL A 496 -20.39 2.19 40.55
C VAL A 496 -21.32 3.38 40.70
N LYS A 497 -20.96 4.38 41.53
CA LYS A 497 -21.74 5.63 41.64
C LYS A 497 -21.77 6.40 40.32
N MET A 498 -20.62 6.54 39.65
CA MET A 498 -20.50 7.21 38.36
C MET A 498 -21.32 6.50 37.30
N LEU A 499 -21.26 5.17 37.20
CA LEU A 499 -22.04 4.37 36.24
C LEU A 499 -23.56 4.54 36.45
N ASN A 500 -24.01 4.54 37.70
CA ASN A 500 -25.41 4.80 37.99
C ASN A 500 -25.83 6.22 37.60
N ASN A 501 -24.94 7.20 37.79
CA ASN A 501 -25.22 8.60 37.42
C ASN A 501 -25.36 8.78 35.91
N LEU A 502 -24.68 7.97 35.08
CA LEU A 502 -24.83 8.05 33.63
C LEU A 502 -26.26 7.83 33.17
N LYS A 503 -27.01 6.96 33.84
CA LYS A 503 -28.43 6.68 33.55
C LYS A 503 -29.34 7.89 33.77
N TYR A 504 -28.92 8.84 34.59
CA TYR A 504 -29.63 10.10 34.83
C TYR A 504 -29.09 11.26 34.00
N LYS A 505 -27.79 11.18 33.62
CA LYS A 505 -27.13 12.23 32.87
C LYS A 505 -27.47 12.19 31.36
N TYR A 506 -27.72 11.00 30.83
CA TYR A 506 -27.97 10.78 29.41
C TYR A 506 -29.28 10.01 29.15
N GLU A 507 -29.91 10.30 28.03
CA GLU A 507 -30.94 9.44 27.45
C GLU A 507 -30.24 8.29 26.69
N LEU A 508 -30.03 7.18 27.43
CA LEU A 508 -29.21 6.06 26.95
C LEU A 508 -29.96 5.19 25.93
N LYS A 509 -29.27 4.83 24.84
CA LYS A 509 -29.71 3.79 23.91
C LYS A 509 -29.65 2.41 24.59
N PRO A 510 -30.43 1.40 24.12
CA PRO A 510 -30.41 0.05 24.68
C PRO A 510 -28.99 -0.53 24.82
N SER A 511 -28.15 -0.40 23.78
CA SER A 511 -26.74 -0.88 23.80
C SER A 511 -25.88 -0.19 24.88
N GLN A 512 -26.11 1.08 25.14
CA GLN A 512 -25.41 1.83 26.19
C GLN A 512 -25.88 1.41 27.58
N ILE A 513 -27.17 1.12 27.74
CA ILE A 513 -27.73 0.57 28.99
C ILE A 513 -27.09 -0.81 29.28
N ASP A 514 -26.98 -1.65 28.27
CA ASP A 514 -26.34 -2.97 28.38
C ASP A 514 -24.87 -2.84 28.76
N GLU A 515 -24.14 -1.93 28.15
CA GLU A 515 -22.73 -1.65 28.48
C GLU A 515 -22.57 -1.20 29.94
N VAL A 516 -23.38 -0.25 30.39
CA VAL A 516 -23.34 0.24 31.78
C VAL A 516 -23.68 -0.87 32.77
N ASN A 517 -24.73 -1.64 32.54
CA ASN A 517 -25.14 -2.73 33.41
C ASN A 517 -24.09 -3.85 33.41
N GLY A 518 -23.58 -4.23 32.24
CA GLY A 518 -22.55 -5.25 32.13
C GLY A 518 -21.28 -4.87 32.93
N PHE A 519 -20.88 -3.60 32.87
CA PHE A 519 -19.71 -3.13 33.64
C PHE A 519 -19.98 -3.06 35.15
N ILE A 520 -21.18 -2.67 35.58
CA ILE A 520 -21.59 -2.74 37.00
C ILE A 520 -21.52 -4.19 37.51
N ASP A 521 -22.04 -5.15 36.75
CA ASP A 521 -22.04 -6.56 37.14
C ASP A 521 -20.61 -7.14 37.16
N PHE A 522 -19.77 -6.73 36.20
CA PHE A 522 -18.35 -7.07 36.16
C PHE A 522 -17.64 -6.59 37.45
N ILE A 523 -17.83 -5.32 37.86
CA ILE A 523 -17.24 -4.76 39.08
C ILE A 523 -17.72 -5.55 40.30
N LYS A 524 -19.03 -5.77 40.45
CA LYS A 524 -19.62 -6.48 41.61
C LYS A 524 -19.10 -7.90 41.73
N ASN A 525 -18.93 -8.61 40.61
CA ASN A 525 -18.44 -9.99 40.63
C ASN A 525 -16.96 -10.08 41.01
N ASN A 526 -16.14 -9.14 40.51
CA ASN A 526 -14.72 -9.10 40.87
C ASN A 526 -14.49 -8.71 42.34
N GLU A 527 -15.24 -7.78 42.88
CA GLU A 527 -15.18 -7.40 44.27
C GLU A 527 -15.59 -8.54 45.21
N LYS A 528 -16.67 -9.29 44.89
CA LYS A 528 -17.06 -10.48 45.66
C LYS A 528 -15.95 -11.54 45.68
N ASN A 529 -15.21 -11.69 44.62
CA ASN A 529 -14.11 -12.65 44.55
C ASN A 529 -12.88 -12.17 45.34
N ARG A 530 -12.58 -10.87 45.34
CA ARG A 530 -11.50 -10.28 46.20
C ARG A 530 -11.80 -10.39 47.68
N CYS A 531 -13.05 -10.11 48.10
CA CYS A 531 -13.47 -10.27 49.50
C CYS A 531 -13.52 -11.73 49.98
N ARG A 532 -13.45 -12.72 49.11
CA ARG A 532 -13.37 -14.15 49.47
C ARG A 532 -11.94 -14.66 49.62
N ILE A 533 -10.96 -13.86 49.18
CA ILE A 533 -9.52 -14.19 49.25
C ILE A 533 -8.83 -13.51 50.44
N LEU A 534 -9.46 -12.51 51.03
CA LEU A 534 -9.08 -11.89 52.30
C LEU A 534 -9.87 -12.55 53.44
#